data_266e0bf606592dfc2d9a2c0838d4243c
#
_entry.id   266e0bf606592dfc2d9a2c0838d4243c
#
_cell.length_a   1.000
_cell.length_b   1.000
_cell.length_c   1.000
_cell.angle_alpha   90.00
_cell.angle_beta   90.00
_cell.angle_gamma   90.00
#
_symmetry.space_group_name_H-M   'P 1'
#
loop_
_entity.id
_entity.type
_entity.pdbx_description
1 polymer ?
#
loop_
_entity_poly.entity_id
_entity_poly.type
_entity_poly.pdbx_seq_one_letter_code
_entity_poly.pdbx_strand_id
1 'polypeptide(L)'
;MAVVSMGYLLEAGVHFGHQTKRWNPKMKEYIFTAREGIYIIDLQKTVKKIEEAYVALREIAQNGGKVIFVGTKKQAQEASMEEAIRSDSYYVTERWLGGTLTNFRTIKRRIGYLDQVEKMEANGTLDVLPKKEVIKIKKEYDKLNSYFCGIRNMKKLPDAMIITDPKKEYIAIKEARKLGIPVFGIVDTNCDPDLVDYVIPANDDAVRAVKIILGVLANAINEGTDREMVDFLTDDDKNKNANKESKKESKKSETKEVKAEAKKEEVKAAVEEIKAEDKEDLSKKTVAELKEMAKAEGIEGYSKLKKSELLEILNK
;
A
#
# COMPACT_ATOMS: atom_id res chain seq x y z
N MET A 1 -1.96 -2.75 12.41
CA MET A 1 -2.52 -1.47 12.88
C MET A 1 -4.00 -1.48 12.59
N ALA A 2 -4.85 -1.12 13.53
CA ALA A 2 -6.25 -0.93 13.18
C ALA A 2 -6.36 0.45 12.50
N VAL A 3 -6.70 0.44 11.23
CA VAL A 3 -6.78 1.64 10.38
C VAL A 3 -8.19 2.25 10.43
N VAL A 4 -9.18 1.42 10.77
CA VAL A 4 -10.58 1.81 10.87
C VAL A 4 -11.24 1.08 12.02
N SER A 5 -12.17 1.76 12.71
CA SER A 5 -12.98 1.15 13.77
C SER A 5 -14.12 0.30 13.20
N MET A 6 -14.32 -0.89 13.78
CA MET A 6 -15.45 -1.74 13.43
C MET A 6 -16.79 -1.05 13.76
N GLY A 7 -16.83 -0.20 14.80
CA GLY A 7 -18.00 0.60 15.16
C GLY A 7 -18.42 1.55 14.05
N TYR A 8 -17.45 2.28 13.46
CA TYR A 8 -17.73 3.17 12.33
C TYR A 8 -18.23 2.42 11.09
N LEU A 9 -17.65 1.25 10.80
CA LEU A 9 -18.10 0.44 9.66
C LEU A 9 -19.54 -0.07 9.87
N LEU A 10 -19.87 -0.45 11.10
CA LEU A 10 -21.22 -0.91 11.45
C LEU A 10 -22.25 0.22 11.31
N GLU A 11 -21.95 1.39 11.86
CA GLU A 11 -22.81 2.58 11.83
C GLU A 11 -23.03 3.09 10.39
N ALA A 12 -22.00 3.04 9.56
CA ALA A 12 -22.10 3.40 8.15
C ALA A 12 -22.85 2.38 7.29
N GLY A 13 -23.19 1.19 7.84
CA GLY A 13 -23.90 0.15 7.12
C GLY A 13 -23.06 -0.59 6.09
N VAL A 14 -21.74 -0.69 6.29
CA VAL A 14 -20.81 -1.39 5.41
C VAL A 14 -21.12 -2.89 5.33
N HIS A 15 -21.72 -3.46 6.36
CA HIS A 15 -22.07 -4.87 6.47
C HIS A 15 -23.28 -5.30 5.65
N PHE A 16 -24.08 -4.38 5.15
CA PHE A 16 -25.22 -4.73 4.29
C PHE A 16 -24.74 -5.07 2.88
N GLY A 17 -25.15 -6.22 2.38
CA GLY A 17 -24.95 -6.61 1.00
C GLY A 17 -26.23 -6.54 0.18
N HIS A 18 -26.24 -7.18 -0.95
CA HIS A 18 -27.39 -7.25 -1.85
C HIS A 18 -28.37 -8.39 -1.47
N GLN A 19 -29.53 -8.37 -2.11
CA GLN A 19 -30.54 -9.43 -1.98
C GLN A 19 -29.95 -10.80 -2.33
N THR A 20 -30.39 -11.84 -1.61
CA THR A 20 -29.93 -13.22 -1.80
C THR A 20 -30.09 -13.76 -3.22
N LYS A 21 -31.07 -13.24 -3.99
CA LYS A 21 -31.30 -13.61 -5.40
C LYS A 21 -30.23 -13.11 -6.37
N ARG A 22 -29.42 -12.12 -5.96
CA ARG A 22 -28.44 -11.44 -6.85
C ARG A 22 -27.00 -11.70 -6.49
N TRP A 23 -26.74 -12.58 -5.56
CA TRP A 23 -25.39 -12.82 -5.06
C TRP A 23 -24.49 -13.58 -6.03
N ASN A 24 -23.19 -13.45 -5.85
CA ASN A 24 -22.19 -14.26 -6.54
C ASN A 24 -21.70 -15.38 -5.59
N PRO A 25 -21.73 -16.67 -6.00
CA PRO A 25 -21.28 -17.78 -5.17
C PRO A 25 -19.82 -17.65 -4.66
N LYS A 26 -18.95 -16.99 -5.41
CA LYS A 26 -17.55 -16.76 -5.00
C LYS A 26 -17.43 -15.85 -3.78
N MET A 27 -18.45 -15.02 -3.50
CA MET A 27 -18.49 -14.16 -2.32
C MET A 27 -18.85 -14.92 -1.04
N LYS A 28 -19.13 -16.23 -1.11
CA LYS A 28 -19.54 -17.05 0.05
C LYS A 28 -18.59 -16.92 1.25
N GLU A 29 -17.30 -16.83 1.02
CA GLU A 29 -16.31 -16.72 2.10
C GLU A 29 -16.40 -15.39 2.86
N TYR A 30 -16.90 -14.30 2.23
CA TYR A 30 -17.02 -12.97 2.83
C TYR A 30 -18.39 -12.71 3.47
N ILE A 31 -19.34 -13.63 3.30
CA ILE A 31 -20.69 -13.52 3.83
C ILE A 31 -20.73 -14.14 5.23
N PHE A 32 -21.26 -13.40 6.20
CA PHE A 32 -21.46 -13.87 7.56
C PHE A 32 -22.78 -14.64 7.68
N THR A 33 -23.89 -14.07 7.23
CA THR A 33 -25.24 -14.65 7.30
C THR A 33 -26.19 -14.01 6.30
N ALA A 34 -27.43 -14.53 6.22
CA ALA A 34 -28.51 -13.88 5.49
C ALA A 34 -29.62 -13.52 6.47
N ARG A 35 -30.14 -12.30 6.40
CA ARG A 35 -31.25 -11.81 7.22
C ARG A 35 -32.24 -11.07 6.34
N GLU A 36 -33.54 -11.39 6.49
CA GLU A 36 -34.64 -10.74 5.75
C GLU A 36 -34.41 -10.71 4.20
N GLY A 37 -33.77 -11.77 3.66
CA GLY A 37 -33.51 -11.86 2.22
C GLY A 37 -32.33 -11.01 1.72
N ILE A 38 -31.53 -10.44 2.62
CA ILE A 38 -30.31 -9.67 2.35
C ILE A 38 -29.11 -10.39 2.97
N TYR A 39 -27.99 -10.46 2.25
CA TYR A 39 -26.74 -10.97 2.81
C TYR A 39 -26.05 -9.92 3.68
N ILE A 40 -25.45 -10.41 4.76
CA ILE A 40 -24.64 -9.60 5.68
C ILE A 40 -23.19 -9.99 5.50
N ILE A 41 -22.34 -9.00 5.24
CA ILE A 41 -20.90 -9.14 5.03
C ILE A 41 -20.19 -9.25 6.38
N ASP A 42 -19.16 -10.08 6.45
CA ASP A 42 -18.32 -10.26 7.64
C ASP A 42 -17.35 -9.07 7.80
N LEU A 43 -17.67 -8.16 8.72
CA LEU A 43 -16.84 -6.98 9.00
C LEU A 43 -15.45 -7.32 9.53
N GLN A 44 -15.23 -8.46 10.16
CA GLN A 44 -13.90 -8.85 10.63
C GLN A 44 -12.97 -9.12 9.43
N LYS A 45 -13.51 -9.72 8.38
CA LYS A 45 -12.79 -9.92 7.12
C LYS A 45 -12.60 -8.61 6.37
N THR A 46 -13.62 -7.74 6.38
CA THR A 46 -13.53 -6.41 5.78
C THR A 46 -12.38 -5.61 6.39
N VAL A 47 -12.27 -5.53 7.71
CA VAL A 47 -11.18 -4.81 8.39
C VAL A 47 -9.81 -5.35 7.99
N LYS A 48 -9.62 -6.68 7.99
CA LYS A 48 -8.37 -7.29 7.57
C LYS A 48 -8.00 -6.95 6.13
N LYS A 49 -8.98 -7.01 5.22
CA LYS A 49 -8.78 -6.70 3.81
C LYS A 49 -8.51 -5.21 3.55
N ILE A 50 -9.14 -4.33 4.34
CA ILE A 50 -8.81 -2.90 4.33
C ILE A 50 -7.36 -2.68 4.80
N GLU A 51 -6.91 -3.35 5.88
CA GLU A 51 -5.53 -3.24 6.35
C GLU A 51 -4.51 -3.72 5.31
N GLU A 52 -4.78 -4.83 4.62
CA GLU A 52 -3.94 -5.33 3.51
C GLU A 52 -3.87 -4.31 2.36
N ALA A 53 -5.02 -3.78 1.93
CA ALA A 53 -5.10 -2.78 0.88
C ALA A 53 -4.41 -1.46 1.28
N TYR A 54 -4.57 -1.04 2.53
CA TYR A 54 -3.94 0.16 3.09
C TYR A 54 -2.42 0.11 3.00
N VAL A 55 -1.82 -1.00 3.44
CA VAL A 55 -0.36 -1.18 3.41
C VAL A 55 0.16 -1.12 1.97
N ALA A 56 -0.49 -1.83 1.05
CA ALA A 56 -0.09 -1.85 -0.36
C ALA A 56 -0.21 -0.47 -1.02
N LEU A 57 -1.30 0.28 -0.77
CA LEU A 57 -1.47 1.65 -1.31
C LEU A 57 -0.44 2.62 -0.73
N ARG A 58 -0.14 2.52 0.57
CA ARG A 58 0.89 3.34 1.21
C ARG A 58 2.26 3.11 0.58
N GLU A 59 2.64 1.86 0.34
CA GLU A 59 3.90 1.53 -0.33
C GLU A 59 3.98 2.10 -1.75
N ILE A 60 2.89 2.02 -2.52
CA ILE A 60 2.81 2.62 -3.86
C ILE A 60 2.98 4.14 -3.77
N ALA A 61 2.30 4.80 -2.83
CA ALA A 61 2.40 6.25 -2.64
C ALA A 61 3.78 6.70 -2.17
N GLN A 62 4.44 5.97 -1.26
CA GLN A 62 5.81 6.21 -0.81
C GLN A 62 6.83 6.15 -1.96
N ASN A 63 6.57 5.30 -2.95
CA ASN A 63 7.39 5.21 -4.16
C ASN A 63 7.07 6.32 -5.20
N GLY A 64 6.22 7.28 -4.85
CA GLY A 64 5.80 8.39 -5.74
C GLY A 64 4.77 7.97 -6.78
N GLY A 65 4.13 6.80 -6.62
CA GLY A 65 3.07 6.30 -7.49
C GLY A 65 1.81 7.17 -7.41
N LYS A 66 1.11 7.30 -8.55
CA LYS A 66 -0.17 8.02 -8.64
C LYS A 66 -1.33 7.04 -8.74
N VAL A 67 -2.40 7.36 -8.04
CA VAL A 67 -3.59 6.52 -7.94
C VAL A 67 -4.75 7.15 -8.72
N ILE A 68 -5.64 6.33 -9.26
CA ILE A 68 -6.88 6.77 -9.89
C ILE A 68 -8.09 6.16 -9.18
N PHE A 69 -9.04 7.00 -8.79
CA PHE A 69 -10.32 6.60 -8.22
C PHE A 69 -11.37 6.48 -9.33
N VAL A 70 -12.06 5.35 -9.38
CA VAL A 70 -13.11 5.07 -10.37
C VAL A 70 -14.41 4.74 -9.65
N GLY A 71 -15.33 5.68 -9.68
CA GLY A 71 -16.63 5.55 -9.02
C GLY A 71 -17.74 6.19 -9.85
N THR A 72 -18.26 5.47 -10.85
CA THR A 72 -19.33 6.00 -11.72
C THR A 72 -20.74 5.75 -11.16
N LYS A 73 -20.85 5.01 -10.05
CA LYS A 73 -22.12 4.82 -9.33
C LYS A 73 -22.49 6.13 -8.64
N LYS A 74 -23.77 6.54 -8.72
CA LYS A 74 -24.24 7.81 -8.13
C LYS A 74 -23.84 7.97 -6.65
N GLN A 75 -23.86 6.88 -5.91
CA GLN A 75 -23.50 6.84 -4.48
C GLN A 75 -22.00 7.02 -4.23
N ALA A 76 -21.18 6.77 -5.26
CA ALA A 76 -19.71 6.83 -5.15
C ALA A 76 -19.10 8.07 -5.80
N GLN A 77 -19.83 8.77 -6.67
CA GLN A 77 -19.30 9.89 -7.47
C GLN A 77 -18.68 10.99 -6.60
N GLU A 78 -19.46 11.51 -5.66
CA GLU A 78 -19.04 12.60 -4.78
C GLU A 78 -17.87 12.18 -3.89
N ALA A 79 -18.00 11.04 -3.22
CA ALA A 79 -16.95 10.51 -2.36
C ALA A 79 -15.63 10.23 -3.11
N SER A 80 -15.72 9.67 -4.33
CA SER A 80 -14.54 9.42 -5.16
C SER A 80 -13.84 10.70 -5.59
N MET A 81 -14.61 11.76 -5.91
CA MET A 81 -14.05 13.06 -6.28
C MET A 81 -13.40 13.75 -5.10
N GLU A 82 -14.10 13.84 -3.95
CA GLU A 82 -13.58 14.48 -2.74
C GLU A 82 -12.27 13.84 -2.27
N GLU A 83 -12.25 12.50 -2.17
CA GLU A 83 -11.11 11.76 -1.66
C GLU A 83 -9.92 11.76 -2.64
N ALA A 84 -10.20 11.76 -3.95
CA ALA A 84 -9.15 11.91 -4.95
C ALA A 84 -8.50 13.29 -4.92
N ILE A 85 -9.29 14.36 -4.75
CA ILE A 85 -8.76 15.73 -4.60
C ILE A 85 -7.93 15.83 -3.33
N ARG A 86 -8.42 15.29 -2.19
CA ARG A 86 -7.72 15.30 -0.91
C ARG A 86 -6.37 14.59 -0.96
N SER A 87 -6.28 13.49 -1.73
CA SER A 87 -5.07 12.68 -1.89
C SER A 87 -4.21 13.05 -3.10
N ASP A 88 -4.50 14.13 -3.83
CA ASP A 88 -3.83 14.54 -5.07
C ASP A 88 -3.74 13.38 -6.10
N SER A 89 -4.85 12.66 -6.20
CA SER A 89 -5.03 11.53 -7.08
C SER A 89 -5.95 11.87 -8.24
N TYR A 90 -5.99 11.00 -9.24
CA TYR A 90 -6.90 11.16 -10.37
C TYR A 90 -8.27 10.56 -10.05
N TYR A 91 -9.32 11.00 -10.77
CA TYR A 91 -10.65 10.40 -10.62
C TYR A 91 -11.44 10.34 -11.93
N VAL A 92 -12.36 9.37 -12.00
CA VAL A 92 -13.39 9.25 -13.03
C VAL A 92 -14.72 8.93 -12.35
N THR A 93 -15.66 9.88 -12.42
CA THR A 93 -16.93 9.81 -11.69
C THR A 93 -18.16 9.65 -12.57
N GLU A 94 -18.12 10.11 -13.83
CA GLU A 94 -19.29 10.04 -14.70
C GLU A 94 -19.36 8.72 -15.47
N ARG A 95 -18.41 8.48 -16.33
CA ARG A 95 -18.37 7.28 -17.18
C ARG A 95 -16.93 6.93 -17.57
N TRP A 96 -16.56 5.69 -17.35
CA TRP A 96 -15.32 5.17 -17.92
C TRP A 96 -15.46 4.98 -19.43
N LEU A 97 -14.64 5.65 -20.21
CA LEU A 97 -14.57 5.47 -21.65
C LEU A 97 -13.60 4.35 -21.98
N GLY A 98 -14.04 3.38 -22.82
CA GLY A 98 -13.15 2.32 -23.26
C GLY A 98 -11.90 2.88 -23.93
N GLY A 99 -10.73 2.39 -23.52
CA GLY A 99 -9.44 2.89 -23.99
C GLY A 99 -8.84 4.04 -23.16
N THR A 100 -9.43 4.39 -22.02
CA THR A 100 -8.92 5.48 -21.16
C THR A 100 -7.45 5.26 -20.77
N LEU A 101 -7.06 4.05 -20.45
CA LEU A 101 -5.66 3.70 -20.16
C LEU A 101 -4.97 3.04 -21.34
N THR A 102 -5.61 2.08 -22.01
CA THR A 102 -4.99 1.32 -23.10
C THR A 102 -4.77 2.14 -24.38
N ASN A 103 -5.56 3.19 -24.58
CA ASN A 103 -5.41 4.15 -25.67
C ASN A 103 -5.21 5.58 -25.15
N PHE A 104 -4.39 5.71 -24.11
CA PHE A 104 -4.15 6.98 -23.42
C PHE A 104 -3.70 8.11 -24.34
N ARG A 105 -2.93 7.80 -25.39
CA ARG A 105 -2.50 8.80 -26.37
C ARG A 105 -3.68 9.51 -27.06
N THR A 106 -4.74 8.76 -27.38
CA THR A 106 -5.95 9.32 -28.01
C THR A 106 -6.77 10.11 -27.00
N ILE A 107 -6.89 9.62 -25.76
CA ILE A 107 -7.56 10.34 -24.67
C ILE A 107 -6.85 11.66 -24.39
N LYS A 108 -5.51 11.67 -24.33
CA LYS A 108 -4.72 12.89 -24.14
C LYS A 108 -4.95 13.94 -25.24
N ARG A 109 -5.14 13.51 -26.49
CA ARG A 109 -5.53 14.45 -27.57
C ARG A 109 -6.91 15.05 -27.34
N ARG A 110 -7.87 14.27 -26.82
CA ARG A 110 -9.21 14.77 -26.50
C ARG A 110 -9.20 15.72 -25.31
N ILE A 111 -8.32 15.48 -24.33
CA ILE A 111 -8.08 16.42 -23.22
C ILE A 111 -7.46 17.72 -23.77
N GLY A 112 -6.48 17.62 -24.67
CA GLY A 112 -5.89 18.80 -25.33
C GLY A 112 -6.90 19.61 -26.15
N TYR A 113 -7.95 18.99 -26.66
CA TYR A 113 -9.06 19.72 -27.31
C TYR A 113 -9.84 20.59 -26.31
N LEU A 114 -10.02 20.16 -25.06
CA LEU A 114 -10.62 21.01 -24.02
C LEU A 114 -9.81 22.29 -23.80
N ASP A 115 -8.48 22.15 -23.69
CA ASP A 115 -7.59 23.30 -23.53
C ASP A 115 -7.61 24.24 -24.75
N GLN A 116 -7.82 23.69 -25.96
CA GLN A 116 -7.99 24.50 -27.18
C GLN A 116 -9.27 25.30 -27.14
N VAL A 117 -10.40 24.68 -26.75
CA VAL A 117 -11.69 25.37 -26.67
C VAL A 117 -11.64 26.50 -25.63
N GLU A 118 -11.01 26.27 -24.47
CA GLU A 118 -10.83 27.30 -23.45
C GLU A 118 -10.00 28.47 -23.97
N LYS A 119 -8.94 28.19 -24.74
CA LYS A 119 -8.12 29.23 -25.39
C LYS A 119 -8.89 29.99 -26.45
N MET A 120 -9.74 29.32 -27.24
CA MET A 120 -10.61 29.96 -28.24
C MET A 120 -11.64 30.86 -27.58
N GLU A 121 -12.16 30.48 -26.41
CA GLU A 121 -13.07 31.33 -25.63
C GLU A 121 -12.35 32.54 -25.06
N ALA A 122 -11.19 32.36 -24.47
CA ALA A 122 -10.36 33.44 -23.91
C ALA A 122 -9.88 34.47 -24.97
N ASN A 123 -9.61 34.00 -26.20
CA ASN A 123 -9.13 34.84 -27.29
C ASN A 123 -10.29 35.45 -28.13
N GLY A 124 -11.59 35.25 -27.77
CA GLY A 124 -12.72 35.74 -28.51
C GLY A 124 -12.93 35.07 -29.85
N THR A 125 -12.20 34.02 -30.18
CA THR A 125 -12.32 33.31 -31.47
C THR A 125 -13.68 32.66 -31.63
N LEU A 126 -14.37 32.27 -30.55
CA LEU A 126 -15.70 31.72 -30.56
C LEU A 126 -16.76 32.74 -31.01
N ASP A 127 -16.52 34.03 -30.78
CA ASP A 127 -17.50 35.11 -31.13
C ASP A 127 -17.55 35.38 -32.64
N VAL A 128 -16.49 34.99 -33.35
CA VAL A 128 -16.43 35.12 -34.85
C VAL A 128 -17.15 33.98 -35.55
N LEU A 129 -17.42 32.87 -34.87
CA LEU A 129 -18.04 31.67 -35.43
C LEU A 129 -19.60 31.83 -35.49
N PRO A 130 -20.24 31.12 -36.42
CA PRO A 130 -21.73 31.07 -36.47
C PRO A 130 -22.28 30.49 -35.15
N LYS A 131 -23.36 31.06 -34.62
CA LYS A 131 -23.99 30.65 -33.34
C LYS A 131 -24.26 29.14 -33.23
N LYS A 132 -24.65 28.49 -34.37
CA LYS A 132 -24.89 27.02 -34.38
C LYS A 132 -23.62 26.20 -34.09
N GLU A 133 -22.48 26.66 -34.60
CA GLU A 133 -21.19 25.99 -34.38
C GLU A 133 -20.72 26.18 -32.93
N VAL A 134 -20.84 27.39 -32.40
CA VAL A 134 -20.50 27.69 -31.01
C VAL A 134 -21.29 26.80 -30.04
N ILE A 135 -22.61 26.65 -30.25
CA ILE A 135 -23.46 25.78 -29.44
C ILE A 135 -23.01 24.31 -29.55
N LYS A 136 -22.60 23.85 -30.71
CA LYS A 136 -22.11 22.48 -30.89
C LYS A 136 -20.79 22.26 -30.18
N ILE A 137 -19.86 23.20 -30.31
CA ILE A 137 -18.55 23.16 -29.60
C ILE A 137 -18.74 23.15 -28.09
N LYS A 138 -19.58 24.07 -27.56
CA LYS A 138 -19.86 24.13 -26.12
C LYS A 138 -20.49 22.83 -25.59
N LYS A 139 -21.44 22.26 -26.28
CA LYS A 139 -22.04 20.96 -25.90
C LYS A 139 -21.02 19.80 -25.92
N GLU A 140 -20.11 19.78 -26.89
CA GLU A 140 -19.06 18.78 -26.95
C GLU A 140 -18.06 19.02 -25.84
N TYR A 141 -17.69 20.27 -25.56
CA TYR A 141 -16.83 20.65 -24.44
C TYR A 141 -17.41 20.20 -23.09
N ASP A 142 -18.66 20.54 -22.78
CA ASP A 142 -19.32 20.19 -21.54
C ASP A 142 -19.33 18.67 -21.33
N LYS A 143 -19.66 17.93 -22.39
CA LYS A 143 -19.66 16.47 -22.37
C LYS A 143 -18.28 15.86 -22.14
N LEU A 144 -17.23 16.37 -22.79
CA LEU A 144 -15.87 15.88 -22.62
C LEU A 144 -15.30 16.28 -21.26
N ASN A 145 -15.61 17.50 -20.80
CA ASN A 145 -15.16 17.99 -19.52
C ASN A 145 -15.74 17.15 -18.37
N SER A 146 -17.03 16.79 -18.43
CA SER A 146 -17.63 15.91 -17.41
C SER A 146 -16.94 14.54 -17.33
N TYR A 147 -16.41 14.00 -18.43
CA TYR A 147 -15.72 12.71 -18.45
C TYR A 147 -14.25 12.78 -18.06
N PHE A 148 -13.58 13.90 -18.33
CA PHE A 148 -12.12 13.99 -18.23
C PHE A 148 -11.62 14.98 -17.15
N CYS A 149 -12.52 15.70 -16.46
CA CYS A 149 -12.11 16.70 -15.46
C CYS A 149 -11.08 16.14 -14.44
N GLY A 150 -11.29 14.94 -13.93
CA GLY A 150 -10.41 14.33 -12.94
C GLY A 150 -9.10 13.76 -13.49
N ILE A 151 -8.94 13.66 -14.81
CA ILE A 151 -7.73 13.12 -15.44
C ILE A 151 -7.01 14.13 -16.33
N ARG A 152 -7.43 15.41 -16.33
CA ARG A 152 -6.82 16.48 -17.16
C ARG A 152 -5.30 16.60 -16.92
N ASN A 153 -4.88 16.53 -15.67
CA ASN A 153 -3.48 16.68 -15.27
C ASN A 153 -2.67 15.39 -15.35
N MET A 154 -3.27 14.30 -15.84
CA MET A 154 -2.60 12.99 -15.93
C MET A 154 -1.56 12.98 -17.05
N LYS A 155 -0.27 12.98 -16.66
CA LYS A 155 0.86 12.95 -17.62
C LYS A 155 1.31 11.53 -17.96
N LYS A 156 1.22 10.61 -16.98
CA LYS A 156 1.61 9.19 -17.07
C LYS A 156 0.41 8.33 -16.66
N LEU A 157 0.44 7.05 -16.98
CA LEU A 157 -0.52 6.08 -16.47
C LEU A 157 -0.45 6.01 -14.95
N PRO A 158 -1.56 5.73 -14.26
CA PRO A 158 -1.57 5.54 -12.81
C PRO A 158 -0.88 4.24 -12.42
N ASP A 159 -0.33 4.20 -11.23
CA ASP A 159 0.37 3.04 -10.67
C ASP A 159 -0.58 2.14 -9.87
N ALA A 160 -1.76 2.63 -9.50
CA ALA A 160 -2.83 1.85 -8.87
C ALA A 160 -4.21 2.40 -9.23
N MET A 161 -5.23 1.54 -9.13
CA MET A 161 -6.62 1.88 -9.41
C MET A 161 -7.52 1.47 -8.24
N ILE A 162 -8.32 2.39 -7.72
CA ILE A 162 -9.36 2.13 -6.73
C ILE A 162 -10.71 2.16 -7.42
N ILE A 163 -11.49 1.08 -7.28
CA ILE A 163 -12.78 0.93 -7.97
C ILE A 163 -13.90 0.70 -6.97
N THR A 164 -15.00 1.41 -7.16
CA THR A 164 -16.28 1.12 -6.51
C THR A 164 -17.18 0.37 -7.51
N ASP A 165 -17.73 -0.78 -7.10
CA ASP A 165 -18.56 -1.67 -7.94
C ASP A 165 -17.80 -2.26 -9.16
N PRO A 166 -17.01 -3.33 -8.97
CA PRO A 166 -16.28 -4.01 -10.05
C PRO A 166 -17.17 -4.52 -11.18
N LYS A 167 -18.43 -4.82 -10.91
CA LYS A 167 -19.38 -5.31 -11.91
C LYS A 167 -19.72 -4.24 -12.93
N LYS A 168 -19.87 -2.98 -12.50
CA LYS A 168 -20.15 -1.86 -13.38
C LYS A 168 -18.91 -1.41 -14.15
N GLU A 169 -17.76 -1.39 -13.47
CA GLU A 169 -16.50 -0.88 -14.00
C GLU A 169 -15.60 -1.97 -14.64
N TYR A 170 -16.22 -3.05 -15.16
CA TYR A 170 -15.49 -4.19 -15.74
C TYR A 170 -14.54 -3.82 -16.87
N ILE A 171 -14.83 -2.73 -17.62
CA ILE A 171 -13.97 -2.23 -18.70
C ILE A 171 -12.68 -1.64 -18.11
N ALA A 172 -12.79 -0.83 -17.05
CA ALA A 172 -11.65 -0.24 -16.37
C ALA A 172 -10.73 -1.33 -15.80
N ILE A 173 -11.30 -2.36 -15.18
CA ILE A 173 -10.56 -3.51 -14.65
C ILE A 173 -9.81 -4.25 -15.75
N LYS A 174 -10.46 -4.55 -16.89
CA LYS A 174 -9.80 -5.22 -18.01
C LYS A 174 -8.63 -4.42 -18.57
N GLU A 175 -8.76 -3.09 -18.62
CA GLU A 175 -7.68 -2.21 -19.06
C GLU A 175 -6.53 -2.19 -18.04
N ALA A 176 -6.82 -2.07 -16.76
CA ALA A 176 -5.83 -2.09 -15.69
C ALA A 176 -5.02 -3.41 -15.69
N ARG A 177 -5.71 -4.54 -15.74
CA ARG A 177 -5.06 -5.87 -15.82
C ARG A 177 -4.18 -6.04 -17.05
N LYS A 178 -4.62 -5.52 -18.21
CA LYS A 178 -3.81 -5.56 -19.44
C LYS A 178 -2.51 -4.78 -19.31
N LEU A 179 -2.49 -3.75 -18.48
CA LEU A 179 -1.34 -2.87 -18.24
C LEU A 179 -0.55 -3.27 -16.98
N GLY A 180 -0.99 -4.29 -16.24
CA GLY A 180 -0.35 -4.72 -14.99
C GLY A 180 -0.54 -3.73 -13.83
N ILE A 181 -1.60 -2.91 -13.86
CA ILE A 181 -1.92 -1.94 -12.81
C ILE A 181 -2.75 -2.66 -11.74
N PRO A 182 -2.31 -2.69 -10.46
CA PRO A 182 -3.04 -3.31 -9.37
C PRO A 182 -4.38 -2.60 -9.12
N VAL A 183 -5.43 -3.41 -8.90
CA VAL A 183 -6.80 -2.95 -8.73
C VAL A 183 -7.27 -3.22 -7.30
N PHE A 184 -7.65 -2.17 -6.61
CA PHE A 184 -8.28 -2.17 -5.29
C PHE A 184 -9.77 -1.99 -5.47
N GLY A 185 -10.59 -2.95 -5.05
CA GLY A 185 -12.02 -2.91 -5.33
C GLY A 185 -12.88 -3.00 -4.06
N ILE A 186 -13.89 -2.13 -3.96
CA ILE A 186 -15.02 -2.30 -3.05
C ILE A 186 -15.95 -3.30 -3.71
N VAL A 187 -16.06 -4.50 -3.10
CA VAL A 187 -16.74 -5.66 -3.69
C VAL A 187 -17.94 -6.02 -2.84
N ASP A 188 -19.13 -5.81 -3.37
CA ASP A 188 -20.36 -6.25 -2.72
C ASP A 188 -20.68 -7.71 -3.06
N THR A 189 -21.67 -8.28 -2.41
CA THR A 189 -22.08 -9.68 -2.52
C THR A 189 -22.52 -10.12 -3.92
N ASN A 190 -22.84 -9.18 -4.82
CA ASN A 190 -23.26 -9.42 -6.22
C ASN A 190 -22.11 -9.39 -7.22
N CYS A 191 -20.88 -9.14 -6.79
CA CYS A 191 -19.70 -8.99 -7.64
C CYS A 191 -18.81 -10.25 -7.59
N ASP A 192 -17.92 -10.39 -8.57
CA ASP A 192 -16.88 -11.43 -8.60
C ASP A 192 -15.60 -10.88 -7.93
N PRO A 193 -15.15 -11.46 -6.80
CA PRO A 193 -13.93 -11.01 -6.12
C PRO A 193 -12.66 -11.25 -6.94
N ASP A 194 -12.64 -12.23 -7.84
CA ASP A 194 -11.47 -12.53 -8.68
C ASP A 194 -11.17 -11.45 -9.73
N LEU A 195 -12.07 -10.48 -9.89
CA LEU A 195 -11.86 -9.36 -10.81
C LEU A 195 -10.86 -8.33 -10.30
N VAL A 196 -10.60 -8.29 -9.01
CA VAL A 196 -9.71 -7.30 -8.38
C VAL A 196 -8.57 -7.97 -7.64
N ASP A 197 -7.45 -7.28 -7.48
CA ASP A 197 -6.26 -7.83 -6.83
C ASP A 197 -6.37 -7.69 -5.29
N TYR A 198 -6.93 -6.57 -4.83
CA TYR A 198 -7.21 -6.30 -3.41
C TYR A 198 -8.70 -6.17 -3.20
N VAL A 199 -9.31 -7.24 -2.71
CA VAL A 199 -10.76 -7.34 -2.45
C VAL A 199 -11.08 -6.68 -1.12
N ILE A 200 -11.97 -5.70 -1.11
CA ILE A 200 -12.53 -5.07 0.08
C ILE A 200 -14.02 -5.40 0.11
N PRO A 201 -14.43 -6.45 0.85
CA PRO A 201 -15.84 -6.84 0.90
C PRO A 201 -16.63 -5.79 1.69
N ALA A 202 -17.54 -5.09 1.00
CA ALA A 202 -18.31 -4.00 1.58
C ALA A 202 -19.50 -3.60 0.71
N ASN A 203 -20.42 -2.87 1.33
CA ASN A 203 -21.58 -2.27 0.68
C ASN A 203 -21.15 -1.15 -0.29
N ASP A 204 -21.56 -1.24 -1.53
CA ASP A 204 -21.30 -0.25 -2.56
C ASP A 204 -22.51 0.66 -2.89
N ASP A 205 -23.67 0.44 -2.22
CA ASP A 205 -24.91 1.21 -2.37
C ASP A 205 -25.06 2.33 -1.34
N ALA A 206 -24.47 2.19 -0.17
CA ALA A 206 -24.58 3.17 0.90
C ALA A 206 -23.49 4.26 0.75
N VAL A 207 -23.88 5.51 0.53
CA VAL A 207 -22.97 6.66 0.39
C VAL A 207 -21.98 6.76 1.56
N ARG A 208 -22.47 6.58 2.81
CA ARG A 208 -21.62 6.63 4.02
C ARG A 208 -20.59 5.51 4.05
N ALA A 209 -20.98 4.29 3.65
CA ALA A 209 -20.09 3.14 3.60
C ALA A 209 -18.94 3.37 2.58
N VAL A 210 -19.29 3.79 1.38
CA VAL A 210 -18.33 4.10 0.31
C VAL A 210 -17.40 5.23 0.73
N LYS A 211 -17.93 6.32 1.34
CA LYS A 211 -17.14 7.47 1.79
C LYS A 211 -16.10 7.09 2.84
N ILE A 212 -16.46 6.27 3.83
CA ILE A 212 -15.52 5.81 4.86
C ILE A 212 -14.41 4.97 4.23
N ILE A 213 -14.75 3.99 3.39
CA ILE A 213 -13.75 3.10 2.79
C ILE A 213 -12.80 3.88 1.88
N LEU A 214 -13.33 4.73 0.99
CA LEU A 214 -12.50 5.57 0.13
C LEU A 214 -11.65 6.54 0.94
N GLY A 215 -12.19 7.10 2.03
CA GLY A 215 -11.46 7.96 2.95
C GLY A 215 -10.28 7.27 3.64
N VAL A 216 -10.48 6.02 4.08
CA VAL A 216 -9.41 5.19 4.65
C VAL A 216 -8.33 4.88 3.60
N LEU A 217 -8.72 4.54 2.37
CA LEU A 217 -7.77 4.30 1.27
C LEU A 217 -7.02 5.57 0.86
N ALA A 218 -7.69 6.72 0.86
CA ALA A 218 -7.05 8.01 0.63
C ALA A 218 -6.07 8.38 1.76
N ASN A 219 -6.36 8.00 3.01
CA ASN A 219 -5.40 8.15 4.11
C ASN A 219 -4.13 7.33 3.90
N ALA A 220 -4.21 6.13 3.31
CA ALA A 220 -3.03 5.35 2.97
C ALA A 220 -2.11 6.10 1.98
N ILE A 221 -2.72 6.78 1.00
CA ILE A 221 -1.99 7.59 0.03
C ILE A 221 -1.38 8.82 0.72
N ASN A 222 -2.14 9.49 1.59
CA ASN A 222 -1.69 10.66 2.31
C ASN A 222 -0.57 10.34 3.30
N GLU A 223 -0.64 9.21 4.01
CA GLU A 223 0.46 8.73 4.88
C GLU A 223 1.73 8.46 4.07
N GLY A 224 1.59 7.89 2.87
CA GLY A 224 2.74 7.66 1.98
C GLY A 224 3.34 8.92 1.37
N THR A 225 2.59 10.05 1.36
CA THR A 225 3.01 11.35 0.80
C THR A 225 3.14 12.46 1.84
N ASP A 226 3.12 12.11 3.15
CA ASP A 226 3.22 13.04 4.30
C ASP A 226 2.17 14.17 4.29
N ARG A 227 0.91 13.83 3.95
CA ARG A 227 -0.23 14.76 3.94
C ARG A 227 -1.17 14.51 5.11
N GLU A 228 -2.09 15.44 5.33
CA GLU A 228 -3.09 15.34 6.41
C GLU A 228 -4.02 14.14 6.23
N MET A 229 -4.24 13.42 7.32
CA MET A 229 -5.12 12.26 7.41
C MET A 229 -6.42 12.61 8.14
N VAL A 230 -7.51 11.97 7.77
CA VAL A 230 -8.78 12.05 8.49
C VAL A 230 -8.89 10.84 9.42
N ASP A 231 -9.33 11.06 10.64
CA ASP A 231 -9.40 10.02 11.65
C ASP A 231 -10.68 9.20 11.55
N PHE A 232 -10.56 7.90 11.37
CA PHE A 232 -11.65 6.91 11.33
C PHE A 232 -11.57 5.91 12.50
N LEU A 233 -10.90 6.29 13.61
CA LEU A 233 -10.78 5.48 14.82
C LEU A 233 -11.62 6.07 15.95
N THR A 234 -12.32 5.22 16.70
CA THR A 234 -12.94 5.61 17.96
C THR A 234 -11.88 5.75 19.05
N ASP A 235 -12.16 6.54 20.10
CA ASP A 235 -11.21 6.76 21.19
C ASP A 235 -10.82 5.47 21.90
N ASP A 236 -11.73 4.49 22.00
CA ASP A 236 -11.46 3.16 22.53
C ASP A 236 -10.47 2.34 21.67
N ASP A 237 -10.54 2.48 20.36
CA ASP A 237 -9.65 1.79 19.43
C ASP A 237 -8.28 2.47 19.35
N LYS A 238 -8.21 3.80 19.53
CA LYS A 238 -6.95 4.54 19.69
C LYS A 238 -6.17 4.05 20.91
N ASN A 239 -6.84 3.90 22.04
CA ASN A 239 -6.23 3.38 23.28
C ASN A 239 -5.74 1.92 23.12
N LYS A 240 -6.46 1.07 22.37
CA LYS A 240 -6.02 -0.30 22.07
C LYS A 240 -4.81 -0.33 21.12
N ASN A 241 -4.73 0.58 20.18
CA ASN A 241 -3.58 0.69 19.27
C ASN A 241 -2.34 1.19 20.00
N ALA A 242 -2.44 2.24 20.83
CA ALA A 242 -1.35 2.72 21.65
C ALA A 242 -0.75 1.62 22.55
N ASN A 243 -1.63 0.79 23.15
CA ASN A 243 -1.22 -0.37 23.94
C ASN A 243 -0.61 -1.53 23.12
N LYS A 244 -0.95 -1.66 21.84
CA LYS A 244 -0.35 -2.66 20.94
C LYS A 244 1.01 -2.20 20.40
N GLU A 245 1.19 -0.92 20.18
CA GLU A 245 2.47 -0.35 19.74
C GLU A 245 3.49 -0.37 20.86
N SER A 246 3.11 0.02 22.07
CA SER A 246 4.00 -0.10 23.26
C SER A 246 4.43 -1.54 23.54
N LYS A 247 3.53 -2.53 23.33
CA LYS A 247 3.87 -3.97 23.43
C LYS A 247 4.68 -4.50 22.25
N LYS A 248 4.63 -3.89 21.08
CA LYS A 248 5.50 -4.25 19.93
C LYS A 248 6.89 -3.64 20.07
N GLU A 249 6.98 -2.43 20.60
CA GLU A 249 8.27 -1.80 20.88
C GLU A 249 9.01 -2.50 22.03
N SER A 250 8.31 -2.86 23.11
CA SER A 250 8.90 -3.66 24.21
C SER A 250 9.36 -5.05 23.73
N LYS A 251 8.59 -5.75 22.89
CA LYS A 251 9.02 -7.03 22.30
C LYS A 251 10.16 -6.88 21.29
N LYS A 252 10.26 -5.73 20.61
CA LYS A 252 11.35 -5.46 19.66
C LYS A 252 12.65 -5.05 20.36
N SER A 253 12.57 -4.45 21.56
CA SER A 253 13.70 -4.21 22.43
C SER A 253 14.17 -5.50 23.10
N GLU A 254 13.28 -6.31 23.67
CA GLU A 254 13.60 -7.62 24.23
C GLU A 254 14.23 -8.58 23.20
N THR A 255 13.71 -8.60 21.95
CA THR A 255 14.28 -9.46 20.89
C THR A 255 15.63 -8.94 20.39
N LYS A 256 15.92 -7.64 20.53
CA LYS A 256 17.23 -7.06 20.22
C LYS A 256 18.24 -7.31 21.35
N GLU A 257 17.80 -7.26 22.60
CA GLU A 257 18.64 -7.57 23.75
C GLU A 257 19.01 -9.07 23.80
N VAL A 258 18.02 -9.96 23.61
CA VAL A 258 18.27 -11.43 23.57
C VAL A 258 19.15 -11.81 22.36
N LYS A 259 19.04 -11.15 21.21
CA LYS A 259 19.97 -11.37 20.07
C LYS A 259 21.36 -10.75 20.29
N ALA A 260 21.47 -9.71 21.11
CA ALA A 260 22.76 -9.12 21.48
C ALA A 260 23.48 -9.95 22.56
N GLU A 261 22.74 -10.55 23.49
CA GLU A 261 23.29 -11.49 24.47
C GLU A 261 23.69 -12.82 23.84
N ALA A 262 22.85 -13.41 22.97
CA ALA A 262 23.20 -14.64 22.25
C ALA A 262 24.43 -14.46 21.33
N LYS A 263 24.59 -13.32 20.67
CA LYS A 263 25.80 -13.00 19.91
C LYS A 263 27.03 -12.77 20.81
N LYS A 264 26.87 -12.28 22.04
CA LYS A 264 27.97 -12.13 23.00
C LYS A 264 28.41 -13.48 23.62
N GLU A 265 27.46 -14.41 23.80
CA GLU A 265 27.77 -15.77 24.22
C GLU A 265 28.44 -16.60 23.13
N GLU A 266 27.94 -16.54 21.86
CA GLU A 266 28.60 -17.19 20.73
C GLU A 266 30.03 -16.67 20.49
N VAL A 267 30.25 -15.35 20.60
CA VAL A 267 31.57 -14.75 20.45
C VAL A 267 32.48 -15.12 21.63
N LYS A 268 31.95 -15.28 22.87
CA LYS A 268 32.74 -15.77 24.01
C LYS A 268 33.10 -17.25 23.88
N ALA A 269 32.17 -18.10 23.42
CA ALA A 269 32.42 -19.51 23.16
C ALA A 269 33.46 -19.70 22.03
N ALA A 270 33.35 -18.95 20.94
CA ALA A 270 34.31 -18.97 19.83
C ALA A 270 35.71 -18.47 20.23
N VAL A 271 35.81 -17.49 21.16
CA VAL A 271 37.09 -17.00 21.68
C VAL A 271 37.70 -17.99 22.68
N GLU A 272 36.89 -18.77 23.43
CA GLU A 272 37.38 -19.85 24.30
C GLU A 272 37.83 -21.07 23.47
N GLU A 273 37.15 -21.44 22.38
CA GLU A 273 37.60 -22.50 21.47
C GLU A 273 38.90 -22.14 20.74
N ILE A 274 39.07 -20.92 20.27
CA ILE A 274 40.32 -20.44 19.64
C ILE A 274 41.48 -20.45 20.66
N LYS A 275 41.23 -20.10 21.93
CA LYS A 275 42.25 -20.16 22.96
C LYS A 275 42.61 -21.58 23.40
N ALA A 276 41.73 -22.56 23.22
CA ALA A 276 42.00 -23.98 23.48
C ALA A 276 42.77 -24.64 22.35
N GLU A 277 42.48 -24.31 21.09
CA GLU A 277 43.21 -24.82 19.93
C GLU A 277 44.65 -24.27 19.86
N ASP A 278 44.88 -23.00 20.20
CA ASP A 278 46.25 -22.43 20.24
C ASP A 278 47.13 -23.07 21.32
N LYS A 279 46.57 -23.59 22.42
CA LYS A 279 47.34 -24.26 23.48
C LYS A 279 47.81 -25.68 23.13
N GLU A 280 47.03 -26.40 22.29
CA GLU A 280 47.45 -27.74 21.84
C GLU A 280 48.49 -27.69 20.71
N ASP A 281 48.51 -26.64 19.90
CA ASP A 281 49.40 -26.53 18.75
C ASP A 281 50.84 -26.09 19.12
N LEU A 282 51.02 -25.33 20.19
CA LEU A 282 52.35 -24.85 20.64
C LEU A 282 53.26 -25.99 21.07
N SER A 283 52.72 -27.06 21.64
CA SER A 283 53.51 -28.22 22.09
C SER A 283 54.07 -29.05 20.91
N LYS A 284 53.44 -28.98 19.74
CA LYS A 284 53.84 -29.71 18.51
C LYS A 284 54.86 -28.95 17.65
N LYS A 285 55.06 -27.65 17.90
CA LYS A 285 56.01 -26.80 17.14
C LYS A 285 57.46 -27.09 17.47
N THR A 286 58.33 -26.88 16.49
CA THR A 286 59.79 -27.07 16.70
C THR A 286 60.41 -25.91 17.49
N VAL A 287 61.57 -26.13 18.09
CA VAL A 287 62.25 -25.10 18.87
C VAL A 287 62.62 -23.86 18.04
N ALA A 288 62.79 -24.03 16.75
CA ALA A 288 63.06 -22.92 15.82
C ALA A 288 61.85 -22.02 15.62
N GLU A 289 60.66 -22.61 15.43
CA GLU A 289 59.38 -21.89 15.27
C GLU A 289 58.96 -21.20 16.58
N LEU A 290 59.14 -21.82 17.74
CA LEU A 290 58.89 -21.19 19.01
C LEU A 290 59.81 -20.00 19.30
N LYS A 291 61.06 -20.02 18.82
CA LYS A 291 61.99 -18.90 18.94
C LYS A 291 61.62 -17.75 17.97
N GLU A 292 61.06 -18.04 16.79
CA GLU A 292 60.56 -17.01 15.90
C GLU A 292 59.28 -16.34 16.46
N MET A 293 58.37 -17.08 17.08
CA MET A 293 57.22 -16.53 17.74
C MET A 293 57.60 -15.65 18.95
N ALA A 294 58.55 -16.10 19.79
CA ALA A 294 59.04 -15.31 20.92
C ALA A 294 59.75 -14.01 20.46
N LYS A 295 60.37 -14.04 19.28
CA LYS A 295 60.97 -12.85 18.64
C LYS A 295 59.92 -11.88 18.13
N ALA A 296 58.80 -12.38 17.56
CA ALA A 296 57.70 -11.57 17.06
C ALA A 296 56.95 -10.88 18.20
N GLU A 297 56.86 -11.52 19.38
CA GLU A 297 56.27 -10.95 20.58
C GLU A 297 57.23 -10.06 21.42
N GLY A 298 58.44 -9.85 20.95
CA GLY A 298 59.40 -8.89 21.51
C GLY A 298 60.04 -9.39 22.85
N ILE A 299 60.08 -10.68 23.08
CA ILE A 299 60.66 -11.26 24.30
C ILE A 299 62.18 -11.21 24.26
N GLU A 300 62.81 -10.46 25.14
CA GLU A 300 64.27 -10.36 25.18
C GLU A 300 64.90 -11.64 25.78
N GLY A 301 66.00 -12.14 25.15
CA GLY A 301 66.77 -13.29 25.64
C GLY A 301 66.28 -14.66 25.12
N TYR A 302 65.30 -14.75 24.22
CA TYR A 302 64.70 -15.98 23.68
C TYR A 302 65.68 -16.99 23.06
N SER A 303 66.84 -16.51 22.58
CA SER A 303 67.84 -17.35 21.89
C SER A 303 68.51 -18.39 22.78
N LYS A 304 68.55 -18.17 24.11
CA LYS A 304 69.20 -19.04 25.11
C LYS A 304 68.23 -19.97 25.83
N LEU A 305 66.96 -19.85 25.66
CA LEU A 305 65.87 -20.58 26.31
C LEU A 305 65.64 -21.99 25.72
N LYS A 306 65.34 -22.97 26.58
CA LYS A 306 64.98 -24.35 26.20
C LYS A 306 63.48 -24.41 25.78
N LYS A 307 63.09 -25.48 25.07
CA LYS A 307 61.73 -25.67 24.58
C LYS A 307 60.65 -25.51 25.67
N SER A 308 60.89 -26.05 26.86
CA SER A 308 59.98 -25.94 28.01
C SER A 308 59.79 -24.50 28.49
N GLU A 309 60.87 -23.76 28.54
CA GLU A 309 60.86 -22.34 28.96
C GLU A 309 60.21 -21.42 27.96
N LEU A 310 60.39 -21.69 26.66
CA LEU A 310 59.72 -20.98 25.57
C LEU A 310 58.21 -21.24 25.58
N LEU A 311 57.76 -22.47 25.88
CA LEU A 311 56.36 -22.82 26.02
C LEU A 311 55.69 -22.18 27.24
N GLU A 312 56.40 -22.03 28.36
CA GLU A 312 55.87 -21.33 29.54
C GLU A 312 55.71 -19.82 29.33
N ILE A 313 56.59 -19.22 28.54
CA ILE A 313 56.56 -17.78 28.29
C ILE A 313 55.51 -17.44 27.23
N LEU A 314 55.38 -18.26 26.19
CA LEU A 314 54.36 -18.08 25.12
C LEU A 314 52.95 -18.51 25.55
N ASN A 315 52.77 -19.19 26.65
CA ASN A 315 51.50 -19.56 27.27
C ASN A 315 51.03 -18.59 28.37
N LYS A 316 51.80 -17.55 28.66
CA LYS A 316 51.45 -16.51 29.62
C LYS A 316 50.79 -15.30 28.98
#